data_f631adbb309e6dc7a585a9eddb8dbfe3
#
_entry.id   f631adbb309e6dc7a585a9eddb8dbfe3
#
_cell.length_a   1.000
_cell.length_b   1.000
_cell.length_c   1.000
_cell.angle_alpha   90.00
_cell.angle_beta   90.00
_cell.angle_gamma   90.00
#
_symmetry.space_group_name_H-M   'P 1'
#
loop_
_entity.id
_entity.type
_entity.pdbx_description
1 polymer ?
#
loop_
_entity_poly.entity_id
_entity_poly.type
_entity_poly.pdbx_seq_one_letter_code
_entity_poly.pdbx_strand_id
1 'polypeptide(L)'
;LIIVATAAVTAAITALVISGKMRRKVTYMLDALEDKELNFRFDESRFIGRNFNKTLNRLRNIFDNERKEIIEQEKYFGMMLDHVRTGVAVIEKDGRVNYCNQTALTLLGIATFSHIRQLRQVSDSLYNAFLTVTDDAEERASYYNESGKMTISLTASAATIGKSAVRVVAFNDISSEIAENEQQSWSKLIRVLTHEIMNTVTPIASLSETL
;
A
#
# COMPACT_ATOMS: atom_id res chain seq x y z
N LEU A 1 -16.14 -29.25 66.59
CA LEU A 1 -16.27 -27.83 66.15
C LEU A 1 -14.94 -27.21 65.73
N ILE A 2 -13.83 -27.38 66.49
CA ILE A 2 -12.48 -26.83 66.20
C ILE A 2 -11.92 -27.39 64.86
N ILE A 3 -12.07 -28.71 64.60
CA ILE A 3 -11.58 -29.37 63.37
C ILE A 3 -12.28 -28.84 62.13
N VAL A 4 -13.58 -28.59 62.18
CA VAL A 4 -14.38 -28.04 61.09
C VAL A 4 -14.01 -26.58 60.84
N ALA A 5 -13.78 -25.80 61.87
CA ALA A 5 -13.35 -24.39 61.77
C ALA A 5 -11.92 -24.28 61.17
N THR A 6 -11.00 -25.15 61.56
CA THR A 6 -9.64 -25.19 60.96
C THR A 6 -9.64 -25.61 59.52
N ALA A 7 -10.46 -26.60 59.14
CA ALA A 7 -10.63 -27.01 57.74
C ALA A 7 -11.24 -25.91 56.86
N ALA A 8 -12.23 -25.18 57.41
CA ALA A 8 -12.82 -24.07 56.67
C ALA A 8 -11.82 -22.90 56.45
N VAL A 9 -11.02 -22.57 57.47
CA VAL A 9 -9.98 -21.51 57.35
C VAL A 9 -8.89 -21.92 56.35
N THR A 10 -8.41 -23.15 56.38
CA THR A 10 -7.40 -23.64 55.42
C THR A 10 -7.97 -23.66 53.99
N ALA A 11 -9.24 -24.05 53.79
CA ALA A 11 -9.88 -24.02 52.49
C ALA A 11 -10.02 -22.59 51.96
N ALA A 12 -10.40 -21.63 52.83
CA ALA A 12 -10.49 -20.22 52.43
C ALA A 12 -9.13 -19.61 52.07
N ILE A 13 -8.07 -19.91 52.84
CA ILE A 13 -6.71 -19.45 52.53
C ILE A 13 -6.22 -20.03 51.21
N THR A 14 -6.41 -21.35 50.95
CA THR A 14 -6.03 -21.98 49.71
C THR A 14 -6.78 -21.44 48.50
N ALA A 15 -8.07 -21.17 48.63
CA ALA A 15 -8.89 -20.54 47.59
C ALA A 15 -8.38 -19.11 47.27
N LEU A 16 -8.00 -18.34 48.28
CA LEU A 16 -7.50 -16.96 48.14
C LEU A 16 -6.14 -16.95 47.45
N VAL A 17 -5.25 -17.88 47.79
CA VAL A 17 -3.94 -18.04 47.12
C VAL A 17 -4.07 -18.46 45.68
N ILE A 18 -5.00 -19.39 45.36
CA ILE A 18 -5.25 -19.85 44.01
C ILE A 18 -5.83 -18.70 43.16
N SER A 19 -6.80 -17.99 43.70
CA SER A 19 -7.42 -16.81 43.04
C SER A 19 -6.36 -15.73 42.75
N GLY A 20 -5.50 -15.41 43.71
CA GLY A 20 -4.40 -14.45 43.52
C GLY A 20 -3.42 -14.87 42.42
N LYS A 21 -3.07 -16.16 42.35
CA LYS A 21 -2.23 -16.69 41.26
C LYS A 21 -2.92 -16.63 39.90
N MET A 22 -4.20 -16.88 39.83
CA MET A 22 -4.96 -16.77 38.59
C MET A 22 -5.04 -15.32 38.09
N ARG A 23 -5.35 -14.38 38.99
CA ARG A 23 -5.34 -12.95 38.65
C ARG A 23 -3.99 -12.50 38.07
N ARG A 24 -2.88 -12.84 38.72
CA ARG A 24 -1.54 -12.48 38.21
C ARG A 24 -1.27 -13.03 36.80
N LYS A 25 -1.72 -14.25 36.49
CA LYS A 25 -1.57 -14.81 35.14
C LYS A 25 -2.40 -14.05 34.08
N VAL A 26 -3.61 -13.64 34.45
CA VAL A 26 -4.46 -12.82 33.56
C VAL A 26 -3.81 -11.47 33.31
N THR A 27 -3.38 -10.78 34.38
CA THR A 27 -2.68 -9.50 34.25
C THR A 27 -1.43 -9.63 33.37
N TYR A 28 -0.56 -10.61 33.64
CA TYR A 28 0.62 -10.88 32.82
C TYR A 28 0.25 -11.12 31.33
N MET A 29 -0.82 -11.86 31.06
CA MET A 29 -1.28 -12.09 29.70
C MET A 29 -1.78 -10.80 29.03
N LEU A 30 -2.51 -9.95 29.77
CA LEU A 30 -2.99 -8.67 29.25
C LEU A 30 -1.82 -7.72 28.96
N ASP A 31 -0.85 -7.62 29.87
CA ASP A 31 0.36 -6.82 29.70
C ASP A 31 1.14 -7.31 28.45
N ALA A 32 1.31 -8.63 28.29
CA ALA A 32 1.98 -9.20 27.14
C ALA A 32 1.22 -9.00 25.80
N LEU A 33 -0.11 -8.94 25.85
CA LEU A 33 -0.94 -8.59 24.68
C LEU A 33 -0.77 -7.10 24.31
N GLU A 34 -0.71 -6.21 25.31
CA GLU A 34 -0.49 -4.78 25.11
C GLU A 34 0.91 -4.50 24.54
N ASP A 35 1.94 -5.17 25.09
CA ASP A 35 3.32 -5.09 24.60
C ASP A 35 3.57 -5.83 23.28
N LYS A 36 2.55 -6.54 22.76
CA LYS A 36 2.65 -7.37 21.55
C LYS A 36 3.66 -8.50 21.64
N GLU A 37 4.03 -8.93 22.85
CA GLU A 37 4.97 -10.00 23.11
C GLU A 37 4.25 -11.28 23.56
N LEU A 38 3.97 -12.20 22.62
CA LEU A 38 3.27 -13.46 22.88
C LEU A 38 4.21 -14.68 23.02
N ASN A 39 5.50 -14.46 23.30
CA ASN A 39 6.53 -15.50 23.39
C ASN A 39 6.53 -16.26 24.73
N PHE A 40 5.38 -16.46 25.34
CA PHE A 40 5.25 -17.20 26.59
C PHE A 40 4.22 -18.31 26.46
N ARG A 41 4.32 -19.30 27.37
CA ARG A 41 3.35 -20.40 27.49
C ARG A 41 3.15 -20.74 28.96
N PHE A 42 1.90 -20.85 29.38
CA PHE A 42 1.56 -21.31 30.73
C PHE A 42 1.70 -22.82 30.84
N ASP A 43 2.31 -23.28 31.94
CA ASP A 43 2.52 -24.70 32.21
C ASP A 43 1.18 -25.46 32.42
N GLU A 44 0.94 -26.46 31.58
CA GLU A 44 -0.26 -27.30 31.61
C GLU A 44 -0.04 -28.64 32.36
N SER A 45 1.16 -28.89 32.89
CA SER A 45 1.52 -30.16 33.58
C SER A 45 0.88 -30.25 34.97
N ARG A 46 0.67 -29.13 35.64
CA ARG A 46 0.15 -29.07 37.00
C ARG A 46 -1.33 -29.31 37.08
N PHE A 47 -1.76 -30.25 37.93
CA PHE A 47 -3.17 -30.62 38.12
C PHE A 47 -4.04 -29.41 38.50
N ILE A 48 -3.56 -28.58 39.48
CA ILE A 48 -4.26 -27.38 39.92
C ILE A 48 -4.06 -26.26 38.88
N GLY A 49 -5.14 -25.82 38.25
CA GLY A 49 -5.12 -24.73 37.24
C GLY A 49 -4.81 -25.17 35.81
N ARG A 50 -4.72 -26.49 35.53
CA ARG A 50 -4.49 -27.02 34.17
C ARG A 50 -5.49 -26.45 33.16
N ASN A 51 -6.80 -26.54 33.45
CA ASN A 51 -7.84 -26.07 32.55
C ASN A 51 -7.76 -24.56 32.32
N PHE A 52 -7.44 -23.80 33.36
CA PHE A 52 -7.25 -22.36 33.28
C PHE A 52 -6.03 -22.01 32.41
N ASN A 53 -4.90 -22.66 32.62
CA ASN A 53 -3.68 -22.46 31.81
C ASN A 53 -3.92 -22.86 30.34
N LYS A 54 -4.66 -23.97 30.10
CA LYS A 54 -5.04 -24.39 28.75
C LYS A 54 -5.93 -23.35 28.05
N THR A 55 -6.85 -22.74 28.78
CA THR A 55 -7.72 -21.66 28.25
C THR A 55 -6.87 -20.42 27.91
N LEU A 56 -5.96 -20.00 28.79
CA LEU A 56 -5.08 -18.88 28.52
C LEU A 56 -4.15 -19.14 27.31
N ASN A 57 -3.58 -20.35 27.21
CA ASN A 57 -2.74 -20.72 26.07
C ASN A 57 -3.55 -20.76 24.76
N ARG A 58 -4.82 -21.23 24.81
CA ARG A 58 -5.73 -21.19 23.66
C ARG A 58 -6.03 -19.76 23.22
N LEU A 59 -6.30 -18.88 24.19
CA LEU A 59 -6.56 -17.47 23.92
C LEU A 59 -5.32 -16.80 23.29
N ARG A 60 -4.12 -17.03 23.89
CA ARG A 60 -2.86 -16.59 23.31
C ARG A 60 -2.67 -17.03 21.85
N ASN A 61 -2.97 -18.32 21.57
CA ASN A 61 -2.85 -18.85 20.20
C ASN A 61 -3.81 -18.18 19.22
N ILE A 62 -5.03 -17.85 19.66
CA ILE A 62 -6.00 -17.12 18.83
C ILE A 62 -5.41 -15.74 18.46
N PHE A 63 -4.94 -14.96 19.43
CA PHE A 63 -4.34 -13.66 19.18
C PHE A 63 -3.07 -13.73 18.33
N ASP A 64 -2.21 -14.73 18.54
CA ASP A 64 -1.01 -14.94 17.74
C ASP A 64 -1.33 -15.26 16.28
N ASN A 65 -2.36 -16.09 16.05
CA ASN A 65 -2.83 -16.42 14.71
C ASN A 65 -3.46 -15.22 14.00
N GLU A 66 -4.35 -14.49 14.67
CA GLU A 66 -4.94 -13.25 14.15
C GLU A 66 -3.87 -12.23 13.73
N ARG A 67 -2.86 -12.06 14.60
CA ARG A 67 -1.73 -11.16 14.31
C ARG A 67 -0.93 -11.61 13.09
N LYS A 68 -0.64 -12.92 12.98
CA LYS A 68 0.05 -13.48 11.81
C LYS A 68 -0.74 -13.26 10.53
N GLU A 69 -2.05 -13.49 10.58
CA GLU A 69 -2.92 -13.30 9.45
C GLU A 69 -2.94 -11.84 8.98
N ILE A 70 -3.00 -10.88 9.91
CA ILE A 70 -2.89 -9.45 9.57
C ILE A 70 -1.54 -9.14 8.91
N ILE A 71 -0.42 -9.61 9.47
CA ILE A 71 0.92 -9.40 8.92
C ILE A 71 1.05 -10.03 7.51
N GLU A 72 0.50 -11.23 7.33
CA GLU A 72 0.49 -11.90 6.03
C GLU A 72 -0.36 -11.13 5.00
N GLN A 73 -1.51 -10.61 5.40
CA GLN A 73 -2.34 -9.75 4.55
C GLN A 73 -1.61 -8.45 4.17
N GLU A 74 -1.00 -7.75 5.12
CA GLU A 74 -0.21 -6.55 4.84
C GLU A 74 0.92 -6.83 3.85
N LYS A 75 1.65 -7.93 4.06
CA LYS A 75 2.72 -8.37 3.16
C LYS A 75 2.20 -8.72 1.76
N TYR A 76 1.06 -9.40 1.69
CA TYR A 76 0.41 -9.76 0.44
C TYR A 76 -0.02 -8.52 -0.35
N PHE A 77 -0.68 -7.56 0.30
CA PHE A 77 -1.06 -6.29 -0.34
C PHE A 77 0.16 -5.48 -0.78
N GLY A 78 1.20 -5.41 0.04
CA GLY A 78 2.47 -4.76 -0.35
C GLY A 78 3.06 -5.39 -1.61
N MET A 79 3.19 -6.72 -1.64
CA MET A 79 3.68 -7.43 -2.83
C MET A 79 2.81 -7.19 -4.06
N MET A 80 1.48 -7.20 -3.92
CA MET A 80 0.58 -6.91 -5.05
C MET A 80 0.82 -5.50 -5.59
N LEU A 81 0.90 -4.49 -4.73
CA LEU A 81 1.13 -3.11 -5.14
C LEU A 81 2.51 -2.90 -5.78
N ASP A 82 3.52 -3.64 -5.35
CA ASP A 82 4.86 -3.57 -5.93
C ASP A 82 4.97 -4.23 -7.31
N HIS A 83 4.06 -5.17 -7.64
CA HIS A 83 4.02 -5.82 -8.96
C HIS A 83 3.14 -5.08 -9.99
N VAL A 84 2.36 -4.10 -9.57
CA VAL A 84 1.58 -3.25 -10.48
C VAL A 84 2.51 -2.19 -11.07
N ARG A 85 2.43 -1.96 -12.39
CA ARG A 85 3.20 -0.92 -13.09
C ARG A 85 2.72 0.51 -12.80
N THR A 86 1.84 0.65 -11.82
CA THR A 86 1.29 1.93 -11.37
C THR A 86 2.00 2.37 -10.09
N GLY A 87 2.55 3.57 -10.10
CA GLY A 87 3.00 4.24 -8.90
C GLY A 87 1.79 4.64 -8.05
N VAL A 88 1.81 4.28 -6.77
CA VAL A 88 0.75 4.65 -5.81
C VAL A 88 1.38 5.39 -4.65
N ALA A 89 0.80 6.53 -4.30
CA ALA A 89 1.20 7.30 -3.12
C ALA A 89 -0.03 7.75 -2.32
N VAL A 90 0.06 7.68 -1.00
CA VAL A 90 -0.95 8.17 -0.05
C VAL A 90 -0.41 9.44 0.59
N ILE A 91 -1.10 10.55 0.37
CA ILE A 91 -0.63 11.89 0.70
C ILE A 91 -1.61 12.57 1.65
N GLU A 92 -1.11 13.11 2.75
CA GLU A 92 -1.89 13.92 3.68
C GLU A 92 -2.14 15.34 3.15
N LYS A 93 -3.05 16.07 3.78
CA LYS A 93 -3.39 17.44 3.40
C LYS A 93 -2.20 18.42 3.46
N ASP A 94 -1.24 18.18 4.35
CA ASP A 94 -0.03 18.99 4.49
C ASP A 94 1.07 18.63 3.48
N GLY A 95 0.84 17.58 2.67
CA GLY A 95 1.77 17.11 1.64
C GLY A 95 2.75 16.04 2.12
N ARG A 96 2.60 15.53 3.35
CA ARG A 96 3.36 14.35 3.82
C ARG A 96 2.87 13.09 3.11
N VAL A 97 3.80 12.22 2.76
CA VAL A 97 3.54 10.94 2.13
C VAL A 97 3.59 9.85 3.19
N ASN A 98 2.45 9.23 3.46
CA ASN A 98 2.33 8.14 4.44
C ASN A 98 2.70 6.79 3.87
N TYR A 99 2.50 6.61 2.57
CA TYR A 99 2.80 5.38 1.86
C TYR A 99 3.14 5.68 0.40
N CYS A 100 4.08 4.95 -0.14
CA CYS A 100 4.29 4.81 -1.58
C CYS A 100 4.83 3.41 -1.88
N ASN A 101 4.45 2.86 -3.04
CA ASN A 101 4.99 1.59 -3.50
C ASN A 101 6.34 1.76 -4.20
N GLN A 102 7.04 0.65 -4.44
CA GLN A 102 8.35 0.66 -5.10
C GLN A 102 8.28 1.21 -6.53
N THR A 103 7.20 0.94 -7.25
CA THR A 103 6.97 1.49 -8.60
C THR A 103 6.91 3.02 -8.58
N ALA A 104 6.29 3.62 -7.56
CA ALA A 104 6.27 5.07 -7.41
C ALA A 104 7.67 5.66 -7.29
N LEU A 105 8.55 5.08 -6.47
CA LEU A 105 9.94 5.52 -6.31
C LEU A 105 10.72 5.40 -7.63
N THR A 106 10.55 4.29 -8.34
CA THR A 106 11.19 4.04 -9.63
C THR A 106 10.75 5.04 -10.70
N LEU A 107 9.43 5.27 -10.84
CA LEU A 107 8.91 6.23 -11.79
C LEU A 107 9.38 7.65 -11.47
N LEU A 108 9.32 8.08 -10.22
CA LEU A 108 9.75 9.42 -9.80
C LEU A 108 11.28 9.60 -9.83
N GLY A 109 12.06 8.51 -9.90
CA GLY A 109 13.52 8.55 -9.89
C GLY A 109 14.11 9.01 -8.55
N ILE A 110 13.43 8.72 -7.44
CA ILE A 110 13.85 9.12 -6.09
C ILE A 110 13.97 7.90 -5.17
N ALA A 111 14.95 7.94 -4.27
CA ALA A 111 15.18 6.83 -3.33
C ALA A 111 14.14 6.77 -2.21
N THR A 112 13.57 7.90 -1.82
CA THR A 112 12.56 8.02 -0.76
C THR A 112 11.57 9.12 -1.09
N PHE A 113 10.30 8.89 -0.77
CA PHE A 113 9.23 9.85 -0.99
C PHE A 113 8.46 10.09 0.30
N SER A 114 8.87 11.08 1.08
CA SER A 114 8.26 11.42 2.39
C SER A 114 7.41 12.70 2.36
N HIS A 115 7.62 13.57 1.35
CA HIS A 115 6.87 14.81 1.19
C HIS A 115 6.84 15.26 -0.28
N ILE A 116 5.70 15.74 -0.77
CA ILE A 116 5.52 16.21 -2.16
C ILE A 116 6.53 17.30 -2.58
N ARG A 117 7.04 18.09 -1.64
CA ARG A 117 8.07 19.13 -1.92
C ARG A 117 9.35 18.57 -2.54
N GLN A 118 9.66 17.28 -2.32
CA GLN A 118 10.81 16.62 -2.91
C GLN A 118 10.72 16.57 -4.45
N LEU A 119 9.48 16.53 -4.99
CA LEU A 119 9.26 16.50 -6.43
C LEU A 119 9.76 17.76 -7.16
N ARG A 120 9.90 18.91 -6.47
CA ARG A 120 10.51 20.11 -7.05
C ARG A 120 11.96 19.90 -7.48
N GLN A 121 12.67 19.00 -6.80
CA GLN A 121 14.06 18.67 -7.16
C GLN A 121 14.14 17.86 -8.46
N VAL A 122 13.05 17.16 -8.79
CA VAL A 122 12.94 16.40 -10.04
C VAL A 122 12.40 17.29 -11.16
N SER A 123 11.23 17.92 -10.92
CA SER A 123 10.59 18.83 -11.90
C SER A 123 9.48 19.65 -11.25
N ASP A 124 9.41 20.95 -11.59
CA ASP A 124 8.29 21.81 -11.19
C ASP A 124 6.96 21.34 -11.83
N SER A 125 7.00 20.84 -13.06
CA SER A 125 5.83 20.25 -13.73
C SER A 125 5.24 19.09 -12.92
N LEU A 126 6.10 18.19 -12.46
CA LEU A 126 5.72 17.05 -11.62
C LEU A 126 5.15 17.50 -10.28
N TYR A 127 5.79 18.44 -9.60
CA TYR A 127 5.32 19.00 -8.34
C TYR A 127 3.93 19.63 -8.49
N ASN A 128 3.72 20.43 -9.54
CA ASN A 128 2.45 21.09 -9.81
C ASN A 128 1.34 20.06 -10.10
N ALA A 129 1.62 19.04 -10.92
CA ALA A 129 0.65 18.00 -11.21
C ALA A 129 0.19 17.27 -9.94
N PHE A 130 1.11 16.98 -9.01
CA PHE A 130 0.75 16.38 -7.70
C PHE A 130 -0.04 17.32 -6.79
N LEU A 131 0.07 18.64 -6.97
CA LEU A 131 -0.74 19.62 -6.24
C LEU A 131 -2.15 19.77 -6.81
N THR A 132 -2.27 19.79 -8.14
CA THR A 132 -3.51 20.13 -8.86
C THR A 132 -4.40 18.93 -9.12
N VAL A 133 -3.85 17.70 -9.14
CA VAL A 133 -4.64 16.50 -9.40
C VAL A 133 -5.80 16.35 -8.41
N THR A 134 -7.00 16.20 -8.93
CA THR A 134 -8.26 16.06 -8.20
C THR A 134 -8.95 14.73 -8.55
N ASP A 135 -10.03 14.39 -7.83
CA ASP A 135 -10.75 13.12 -8.00
C ASP A 135 -11.39 12.99 -9.40
N ASP A 136 -11.68 14.12 -10.08
CA ASP A 136 -12.42 14.17 -11.33
C ASP A 136 -11.54 14.43 -12.57
N ALA A 137 -10.24 14.66 -12.38
CA ALA A 137 -9.35 15.07 -13.46
C ALA A 137 -8.07 14.23 -13.51
N GLU A 138 -7.72 13.80 -14.73
CA GLU A 138 -6.41 13.25 -15.03
C GLU A 138 -5.43 14.39 -15.30
N GLU A 139 -4.32 14.40 -14.59
CA GLU A 139 -3.23 15.35 -14.81
C GLU A 139 -2.05 14.66 -15.49
N ARG A 140 -1.30 15.40 -16.28
CA ARG A 140 -0.12 14.89 -16.98
C ARG A 140 1.10 15.74 -16.65
N ALA A 141 2.21 15.07 -16.40
CA ALA A 141 3.49 15.75 -16.18
C ALA A 141 4.59 15.09 -17.01
N SER A 142 5.42 15.94 -17.65
CA SER A 142 6.62 15.48 -18.34
C SER A 142 7.86 15.96 -17.59
N TYR A 143 8.84 15.09 -17.44
CA TYR A 143 10.10 15.37 -16.78
C TYR A 143 11.21 14.47 -17.33
N TYR A 144 12.43 14.71 -16.91
CA TYR A 144 13.59 13.90 -17.30
C TYR A 144 14.09 13.13 -16.07
N ASN A 145 14.36 11.86 -16.25
CA ASN A 145 15.07 11.02 -15.28
C ASN A 145 16.28 10.34 -15.95
N GLU A 146 16.92 9.40 -15.25
CA GLU A 146 18.08 8.67 -15.78
C GLU A 146 17.76 7.88 -17.06
N SER A 147 16.51 7.48 -17.26
CA SER A 147 16.03 6.73 -18.43
C SER A 147 15.64 7.62 -19.62
N GLY A 148 15.63 8.95 -19.45
CA GLY A 148 15.29 9.93 -20.48
C GLY A 148 14.04 10.75 -20.17
N LYS A 149 13.35 11.22 -21.22
CA LYS A 149 12.10 11.95 -21.09
C LYS A 149 10.97 10.98 -20.72
N MET A 150 10.34 11.23 -19.58
CA MET A 150 9.18 10.51 -19.10
C MET A 150 7.94 11.39 -19.12
N THR A 151 6.81 10.81 -19.46
CA THR A 151 5.51 11.45 -19.32
C THR A 151 4.62 10.53 -18.49
N ILE A 152 4.16 11.04 -17.35
CA ILE A 152 3.24 10.29 -16.48
C ILE A 152 1.85 10.91 -16.53
N SER A 153 0.86 10.02 -16.42
CA SER A 153 -0.54 10.38 -16.16
C SER A 153 -0.83 10.12 -14.69
N LEU A 154 -1.47 11.10 -14.02
CA LEU A 154 -1.82 11.04 -12.60
C LEU A 154 -3.34 11.10 -12.45
N THR A 155 -3.85 10.29 -11.55
CA THR A 155 -5.22 10.34 -11.05
C THR A 155 -5.20 10.38 -9.52
N ALA A 156 -6.18 11.03 -8.91
CA ALA A 156 -6.28 11.06 -7.46
C ALA A 156 -7.68 10.64 -7.00
N SER A 157 -7.77 10.17 -5.78
CA SER A 157 -9.03 9.94 -5.09
C SER A 157 -8.91 10.30 -3.61
N ALA A 158 -9.95 10.94 -3.07
CA ALA A 158 -10.03 11.24 -1.66
C ALA A 158 -10.37 9.97 -0.86
N ALA A 159 -9.67 9.76 0.24
CA ALA A 159 -9.91 8.65 1.16
C ALA A 159 -9.81 9.11 2.61
N THR A 160 -10.32 8.30 3.54
CA THR A 160 -10.18 8.56 4.97
C THR A 160 -9.53 7.34 5.62
N ILE A 161 -8.39 7.54 6.26
CA ILE A 161 -7.70 6.51 7.02
C ILE A 161 -7.76 6.89 8.50
N GLY A 162 -8.51 6.11 9.28
CA GLY A 162 -8.80 6.44 10.68
C GLY A 162 -9.59 7.75 10.80
N LYS A 163 -8.95 8.80 11.32
CA LYS A 163 -9.52 10.15 11.45
C LYS A 163 -8.90 11.17 10.46
N SER A 164 -7.95 10.75 9.67
CA SER A 164 -7.21 11.63 8.75
C SER A 164 -7.75 11.51 7.34
N ALA A 165 -8.08 12.65 6.74
CA ALA A 165 -8.39 12.71 5.32
C ALA A 165 -7.07 12.71 4.54
N VAL A 166 -6.96 11.77 3.61
CA VAL A 166 -5.80 11.57 2.75
C VAL A 166 -6.23 11.59 1.29
N ARG A 167 -5.26 11.78 0.40
CA ARG A 167 -5.43 11.65 -1.04
C ARG A 167 -4.56 10.49 -1.53
N VAL A 168 -5.19 9.55 -2.21
CA VAL A 168 -4.50 8.46 -2.90
C VAL A 168 -4.24 8.91 -4.32
N VAL A 169 -2.96 9.00 -4.71
CA VAL A 169 -2.54 9.38 -6.06
C VAL A 169 -1.97 8.14 -6.73
N ALA A 170 -2.54 7.79 -7.88
CA ALA A 170 -2.04 6.74 -8.76
C ALA A 170 -1.48 7.38 -10.03
N PHE A 171 -0.36 6.88 -10.53
CA PHE A 171 0.28 7.41 -11.73
C PHE A 171 1.04 6.34 -12.51
N ASN A 172 0.98 6.47 -13.83
CA ASN A 172 1.57 5.55 -14.79
C ASN A 172 2.47 6.29 -15.77
N ASP A 173 3.52 5.61 -16.24
CA ASP A 173 4.27 6.05 -17.41
C ASP A 173 3.43 5.80 -18.67
N ILE A 174 3.18 6.86 -19.43
CA ILE A 174 2.45 6.84 -20.70
C ILE A 174 3.34 7.24 -21.88
N SER A 175 4.66 7.24 -21.72
CA SER A 175 5.61 7.66 -22.76
C SER A 175 5.53 6.75 -23.99
N SER A 176 5.39 5.44 -23.80
CA SER A 176 5.23 4.46 -24.89
C SER A 176 3.92 4.61 -25.64
N GLU A 177 2.81 4.81 -24.92
CA GLU A 177 1.49 5.01 -25.50
C GLU A 177 1.42 6.28 -26.35
N ILE A 178 2.07 7.35 -25.89
CA ILE A 178 2.20 8.59 -26.66
C ILE A 178 3.00 8.35 -27.93
N ALA A 179 4.16 7.71 -27.84
CA ALA A 179 5.02 7.43 -28.99
C ALA A 179 4.32 6.54 -30.04
N GLU A 180 3.62 5.51 -29.60
CA GLU A 180 2.82 4.65 -30.48
C GLU A 180 1.70 5.41 -31.19
N ASN A 181 0.99 6.27 -30.48
CA ASN A 181 -0.09 7.08 -31.02
C ASN A 181 0.43 8.12 -32.04
N GLU A 182 1.55 8.76 -31.75
CA GLU A 182 2.26 9.63 -32.69
C GLU A 182 2.66 8.88 -33.96
N GLN A 183 3.27 7.70 -33.84
CA GLN A 183 3.68 6.88 -34.97
C GLN A 183 2.49 6.44 -35.84
N GLN A 184 1.39 6.04 -35.24
CA GLN A 184 0.16 5.70 -35.95
C GLN A 184 -0.42 6.92 -36.69
N SER A 185 -0.40 8.09 -36.06
CA SER A 185 -0.86 9.34 -36.66
C SER A 185 0.00 9.73 -37.86
N TRP A 186 1.32 9.64 -37.73
CA TRP A 186 2.26 9.86 -38.82
C TRP A 186 2.03 8.89 -39.99
N SER A 187 1.85 7.60 -39.69
CA SER A 187 1.59 6.58 -40.70
C SER A 187 0.30 6.83 -41.48
N LYS A 188 -0.74 7.29 -40.77
CA LYS A 188 -2.02 7.68 -41.40
C LYS A 188 -1.84 8.91 -42.28
N LEU A 189 -1.13 9.93 -41.81
CA LEU A 189 -0.81 11.15 -42.58
C LEU A 189 -0.04 10.82 -43.86
N ILE A 190 1.01 10.03 -43.77
CA ILE A 190 1.83 9.61 -44.93
C ILE A 190 0.95 8.85 -45.94
N ARG A 191 0.08 7.94 -45.48
CA ARG A 191 -0.84 7.22 -46.37
C ARG A 191 -1.77 8.13 -47.14
N VAL A 192 -2.38 9.13 -46.47
CA VAL A 192 -3.27 10.10 -47.08
C VAL A 192 -2.48 10.96 -48.08
N LEU A 193 -1.33 11.50 -47.71
CA LEU A 193 -0.48 12.31 -48.60
C LEU A 193 -0.02 11.50 -49.82
N THR A 194 0.39 10.24 -49.65
CA THR A 194 0.80 9.37 -50.77
C THR A 194 -0.36 9.15 -51.73
N HIS A 195 -1.55 8.91 -51.20
CA HIS A 195 -2.76 8.74 -52.03
C HIS A 195 -3.11 10.03 -52.82
N GLU A 196 -3.05 11.20 -52.19
CA GLU A 196 -3.30 12.48 -52.84
C GLU A 196 -2.23 12.81 -53.90
N ILE A 197 -0.96 12.55 -53.58
CA ILE A 197 0.15 12.73 -54.57
C ILE A 197 -0.02 11.79 -55.76
N MET A 198 -0.32 10.51 -55.53
CA MET A 198 -0.55 9.57 -56.60
C MET A 198 -1.75 9.97 -57.47
N ASN A 199 -2.86 10.43 -56.87
CA ASN A 199 -4.03 10.91 -57.61
C ASN A 199 -3.74 12.15 -58.46
N THR A 200 -2.74 12.95 -58.04
CA THR A 200 -2.36 14.18 -58.76
C THR A 200 -1.31 13.94 -59.82
N VAL A 201 -0.30 13.08 -59.50
CA VAL A 201 0.87 12.81 -60.38
C VAL A 201 0.50 11.83 -61.50
N THR A 202 -0.32 10.81 -61.23
CA THR A 202 -0.69 9.79 -62.21
C THR A 202 -1.37 10.38 -63.46
N PRO A 203 -2.32 11.31 -63.38
CA PRO A 203 -2.88 11.96 -64.56
C PRO A 203 -1.88 12.84 -65.33
N ILE A 204 -0.93 13.49 -64.61
CA ILE A 204 0.11 14.31 -65.24
C ILE A 204 1.11 13.42 -66.01
N ALA A 205 1.51 12.31 -65.41
CA ALA A 205 2.38 11.35 -66.08
C ALA A 205 1.71 10.75 -67.32
N SER A 206 0.46 10.37 -67.22
CA SER A 206 -0.35 9.83 -68.37
C SER A 206 -0.50 10.85 -69.50
N LEU A 207 -0.66 12.14 -69.18
CA LEU A 207 -0.73 13.20 -70.18
C LEU A 207 0.62 13.46 -70.86
N SER A 208 1.75 13.26 -70.15
CA SER A 208 3.10 13.42 -70.74
C SER A 208 3.54 12.27 -71.63
N GLU A 209 2.95 11.08 -71.54
CA GLU A 209 3.21 9.91 -72.39
C GLU A 209 2.39 9.95 -73.68
N THR A 210 1.38 10.82 -73.79
CA THR A 210 0.47 10.94 -74.94
C THR A 210 0.84 12.09 -75.86
N LEU A 211 1.88 12.86 -75.56
CA LEU A 211 2.50 13.90 -76.40
C LEU A 211 3.76 13.40 -77.09
#